data_7fbe3ea7eb715882537fb56988e0c5d1
#
_entry.id   7fbe3ea7eb715882537fb56988e0c5d1
#
_cell.length_a   1.000
_cell.length_b   1.000
_cell.length_c   1.000
_cell.angle_alpha   90.00
_cell.angle_beta   90.00
_cell.angle_gamma   90.00
#
_symmetry.space_group_name_H-M   'P 1'
#
loop_
_entity.id
_entity.type
_entity.pdbx_description
1 polymer ?
#
loop_
_entity_poly.entity_id
_entity_poly.type
_entity_poly.pdbx_seq_one_letter_code
_entity_poly.pdbx_strand_id
1 'polypeptide(L)'
;MTEMIEGRNAVLEAFRSGKCVDKLFILDGCQDGPVRTIAREARKHDTIVKFVPKERLDSMSETGAHQGVIAQVAAYDYSTVEDILKKAEEKGEPPFIILLDNIEDPHNLGAIIRTANLAGAHGVIIPKHRAVGLTATVAKTSAGALNYTPVAKVANLGQTIDELKEKGIWFVCADMDGEVMYRQNLTGPIGLVIGNEGNGVSRLVKEKCDFTTAIPMNGDIDSLNASVAAGGLAFEIVRQRMAK
;
A
#
# COMPACT_ATOMS: atom_id res chain seq x y z
N MET A 1 9.00 -15.59 0.03
CA MET A 1 9.60 -15.18 -1.25
C MET A 1 8.51 -14.49 -2.05
N THR A 2 8.80 -13.43 -2.75
CA THR A 2 7.87 -12.81 -3.70
C THR A 2 7.72 -13.79 -4.86
N GLU A 3 6.50 -14.07 -5.32
CA GLU A 3 6.33 -14.96 -6.47
C GLU A 3 6.90 -14.27 -7.71
N MET A 4 8.02 -14.78 -8.20
CA MET A 4 8.64 -14.33 -9.44
C MET A 4 8.29 -15.33 -10.54
N ILE A 5 7.75 -14.81 -11.63
CA ILE A 5 7.49 -15.61 -12.83
C ILE A 5 8.53 -15.19 -13.87
N GLU A 6 9.32 -16.13 -14.35
CA GLU A 6 10.39 -15.88 -15.30
C GLU A 6 10.18 -16.59 -16.64
N GLY A 7 10.67 -15.95 -17.68
CA GLY A 7 10.51 -16.42 -19.06
C GLY A 7 9.27 -15.87 -19.75
N ARG A 8 9.43 -15.68 -21.08
CA ARG A 8 8.45 -14.94 -21.92
C ARG A 8 7.06 -15.55 -21.92
N ASN A 9 6.98 -16.86 -22.07
CA ASN A 9 5.69 -17.55 -22.14
C ASN A 9 4.99 -17.55 -20.78
N ALA A 10 5.72 -17.82 -19.70
CA ALA A 10 5.16 -17.84 -18.35
C ALA A 10 4.66 -16.45 -17.93
N VAL A 11 5.41 -15.40 -18.23
CA VAL A 11 4.99 -14.01 -17.95
C VAL A 11 3.76 -13.64 -18.77
N LEU A 12 3.70 -14.01 -20.05
CA LEU A 12 2.52 -13.72 -20.88
C LEU A 12 1.28 -14.47 -20.37
N GLU A 13 1.45 -15.71 -19.93
CA GLU A 13 0.37 -16.51 -19.36
C GLU A 13 -0.11 -15.97 -18.01
N ALA A 14 0.79 -15.42 -17.19
CA ALA A 14 0.40 -14.73 -15.95
C ALA A 14 -0.58 -13.59 -16.22
N PHE A 15 -0.33 -12.76 -17.23
CA PHE A 15 -1.29 -11.72 -17.64
C PHE A 15 -2.61 -12.29 -18.17
N ARG A 16 -2.57 -13.36 -18.99
CA ARG A 16 -3.76 -13.97 -19.57
C ARG A 16 -4.63 -14.67 -18.54
N SER A 17 -4.01 -15.28 -17.54
CA SER A 17 -4.73 -15.95 -16.44
C SER A 17 -5.28 -14.97 -15.39
N GLY A 18 -5.10 -13.65 -15.57
CA GLY A 18 -5.61 -12.64 -14.66
C GLY A 18 -4.79 -12.48 -13.37
N LYS A 19 -3.57 -13.05 -13.28
CA LYS A 19 -2.70 -12.82 -12.13
C LYS A 19 -2.35 -11.33 -12.01
N CYS A 20 -2.37 -10.82 -10.79
CA CYS A 20 -2.00 -9.44 -10.51
C CYS A 20 -0.47 -9.27 -10.57
N VAL A 21 0.04 -8.74 -11.68
CA VAL A 21 1.47 -8.47 -11.87
C VAL A 21 1.79 -7.06 -11.39
N ASP A 22 2.50 -6.96 -10.27
CA ASP A 22 2.88 -5.68 -9.66
C ASP A 22 3.96 -4.95 -10.46
N LYS A 23 4.99 -5.69 -10.87
CA LYS A 23 6.14 -5.17 -11.63
C LYS A 23 6.57 -6.14 -12.71
N LEU A 24 6.92 -5.60 -13.86
CA LEU A 24 7.54 -6.33 -14.96
C LEU A 24 8.95 -5.78 -15.18
N PHE A 25 9.93 -6.65 -15.10
CA PHE A 25 11.33 -6.34 -15.39
C PHE A 25 11.67 -6.86 -16.79
N ILE A 26 12.20 -5.99 -17.63
CA ILE A 26 12.58 -6.29 -19.01
C ILE A 26 14.07 -5.94 -19.18
N LEU A 27 14.82 -6.80 -19.86
CA LEU A 27 16.21 -6.54 -20.22
C LEU A 27 16.34 -5.25 -21.04
N ASP A 28 17.24 -4.37 -20.65
CA ASP A 28 17.56 -3.15 -21.38
C ASP A 28 17.87 -3.45 -22.85
N GLY A 29 17.30 -2.66 -23.75
CA GLY A 29 17.48 -2.81 -25.20
C GLY A 29 16.69 -3.95 -25.83
N CYS A 30 16.02 -4.81 -25.07
CA CYS A 30 15.23 -5.91 -25.63
C CYS A 30 13.89 -5.39 -26.18
N GLN A 31 13.71 -5.45 -27.51
CA GLN A 31 12.52 -4.94 -28.20
C GLN A 31 11.98 -5.90 -29.26
N ASP A 32 12.25 -7.18 -29.15
CA ASP A 32 11.71 -8.18 -30.05
C ASP A 32 10.17 -8.33 -29.95
N GLY A 33 9.56 -9.03 -30.92
CA GLY A 33 8.10 -9.17 -31.01
C GLY A 33 7.43 -9.71 -29.74
N PRO A 34 7.93 -10.81 -29.15
CA PRO A 34 7.40 -11.34 -27.90
C PRO A 34 7.46 -10.35 -26.74
N VAL A 35 8.59 -9.66 -26.53
CA VAL A 35 8.75 -8.67 -25.46
C VAL A 35 7.83 -7.46 -25.67
N ARG A 36 7.64 -6.99 -26.91
CA ARG A 36 6.67 -5.94 -27.21
C ARG A 36 5.23 -6.36 -26.85
N THR A 37 4.88 -7.62 -27.08
CA THR A 37 3.57 -8.15 -26.71
C THR A 37 3.38 -8.16 -25.20
N ILE A 38 4.37 -8.64 -24.43
CA ILE A 38 4.36 -8.64 -22.98
C ILE A 38 4.27 -7.21 -22.43
N ALA A 39 5.04 -6.27 -22.97
CA ALA A 39 5.00 -4.87 -22.55
C ALA A 39 3.64 -4.21 -22.86
N ARG A 40 2.96 -4.61 -23.93
CA ARG A 40 1.61 -4.16 -24.24
C ARG A 40 0.59 -4.71 -23.26
N GLU A 41 0.66 -5.98 -22.90
CA GLU A 41 -0.21 -6.55 -21.86
C GLU A 41 0.04 -5.88 -20.51
N ALA A 42 1.29 -5.66 -20.13
CA ALA A 42 1.63 -4.92 -18.90
C ALA A 42 0.97 -3.53 -18.84
N ARG A 43 0.93 -2.81 -19.95
CA ARG A 43 0.25 -1.50 -20.03
C ARG A 43 -1.26 -1.62 -19.88
N LYS A 44 -1.90 -2.64 -20.45
CA LYS A 44 -3.34 -2.87 -20.31
C LYS A 44 -3.74 -3.18 -18.86
N HIS A 45 -2.86 -3.87 -18.14
CA HIS A 45 -3.05 -4.21 -16.73
C HIS A 45 -2.45 -3.17 -15.78
N ASP A 46 -2.05 -2.02 -16.32
CA ASP A 46 -1.45 -0.93 -15.55
C ASP A 46 -0.25 -1.36 -14.68
N THR A 47 0.50 -2.36 -15.14
CA THR A 47 1.69 -2.92 -14.47
C THR A 47 2.88 -1.99 -14.61
N ILE A 48 3.66 -1.82 -13.54
CA ILE A 48 4.91 -1.05 -13.56
C ILE A 48 5.95 -1.79 -14.39
N VAL A 49 6.40 -1.20 -15.50
CA VAL A 49 7.47 -1.75 -16.34
C VAL A 49 8.80 -1.08 -15.99
N LYS A 50 9.81 -1.89 -15.68
CA LYS A 50 11.19 -1.45 -15.43
C LYS A 50 12.14 -2.12 -16.42
N PHE A 51 12.90 -1.32 -17.14
CA PHE A 51 14.03 -1.82 -17.94
C PHE A 51 15.24 -1.90 -17.01
N VAL A 52 15.96 -3.02 -17.08
CA VAL A 52 17.08 -3.31 -16.18
C VAL A 52 18.21 -4.02 -16.90
N PRO A 53 19.47 -3.87 -16.44
CA PRO A 53 20.60 -4.60 -17.01
C PRO A 53 20.49 -6.12 -16.72
N LYS A 54 21.23 -6.92 -17.50
CA LYS A 54 21.19 -8.38 -17.41
C LYS A 54 21.52 -8.90 -16.02
N GLU A 55 22.54 -8.33 -15.39
CA GLU A 55 23.01 -8.72 -14.06
C GLU A 55 21.89 -8.60 -13.00
N ARG A 56 20.99 -7.63 -13.18
CA ARG A 56 19.83 -7.47 -12.30
C ARG A 56 18.81 -8.58 -12.50
N LEU A 57 18.53 -8.98 -13.76
CA LEU A 57 17.66 -10.12 -14.04
C LEU A 57 18.27 -11.42 -13.52
N ASP A 58 19.55 -11.64 -13.78
CA ASP A 58 20.28 -12.82 -13.30
C ASP A 58 20.22 -12.93 -11.77
N SER A 59 20.33 -11.80 -11.04
CA SER A 59 20.24 -11.78 -9.59
C SER A 59 18.83 -12.03 -9.03
N MET A 60 17.79 -11.84 -9.84
CA MET A 60 16.39 -12.04 -9.47
C MET A 60 15.87 -13.41 -9.91
N SER A 61 16.54 -14.06 -10.85
CA SER A 61 16.15 -15.33 -11.44
C SER A 61 16.51 -16.49 -10.51
N GLU A 62 15.59 -17.40 -10.31
CA GLU A 62 15.82 -18.66 -9.56
C GLU A 62 16.34 -19.77 -10.47
N THR A 63 15.92 -19.78 -11.75
CA THR A 63 16.24 -20.86 -12.71
C THR A 63 17.30 -20.49 -13.73
N GLY A 64 17.64 -19.20 -13.84
CA GLY A 64 18.52 -18.68 -14.90
C GLY A 64 17.86 -18.62 -16.29
N ALA A 65 16.60 -19.03 -16.41
CA ALA A 65 15.89 -19.13 -17.69
C ALA A 65 14.93 -17.95 -17.97
N HIS A 66 15.24 -16.75 -17.44
CA HIS A 66 14.37 -15.58 -17.53
C HIS A 66 14.11 -15.03 -18.94
N GLN A 67 14.92 -15.39 -19.95
CA GLN A 67 14.74 -14.98 -21.36
C GLN A 67 14.57 -13.46 -21.55
N GLY A 68 15.16 -12.65 -20.66
CA GLY A 68 15.08 -11.19 -20.67
C GLY A 68 13.82 -10.59 -20.03
N VAL A 69 12.97 -11.38 -19.36
CA VAL A 69 11.78 -10.90 -18.68
C VAL A 69 11.51 -11.65 -17.38
N ILE A 70 11.15 -10.88 -16.33
CA ILE A 70 10.69 -11.41 -15.03
C ILE A 70 9.49 -10.59 -14.57
N ALA A 71 8.42 -11.24 -14.14
CA ALA A 71 7.25 -10.63 -13.53
C ALA A 71 7.21 -10.88 -12.03
N GLN A 72 7.02 -9.82 -11.26
CA GLN A 72 6.73 -9.89 -9.83
C GLN A 72 5.22 -9.92 -9.64
N VAL A 73 4.71 -11.00 -9.08
CA VAL A 73 3.26 -11.21 -8.90
C VAL A 73 2.89 -10.95 -7.44
N ALA A 74 1.73 -10.32 -7.24
CA ALA A 74 1.14 -10.17 -5.91
C ALA A 74 0.73 -11.55 -5.35
N ALA A 75 0.94 -11.75 -4.05
CA ALA A 75 0.53 -12.98 -3.35
C ALA A 75 -0.98 -12.99 -3.03
N TYR A 76 -1.64 -11.82 -3.12
CA TYR A 76 -3.07 -11.61 -2.89
C TYR A 76 -3.62 -10.63 -3.92
N ASP A 77 -4.88 -10.76 -4.26
CA ASP A 77 -5.57 -9.80 -5.10
C ASP A 77 -5.79 -8.48 -4.36
N TYR A 78 -5.71 -7.37 -5.10
CA TYR A 78 -6.08 -6.07 -4.57
C TYR A 78 -7.58 -5.87 -4.64
N SER A 79 -8.11 -5.21 -3.63
CA SER A 79 -9.47 -4.69 -3.60
C SER A 79 -9.54 -3.30 -4.25
N THR A 80 -10.74 -2.79 -4.44
CA THR A 80 -10.96 -1.40 -4.84
C THR A 80 -11.21 -0.51 -3.63
N VAL A 81 -11.17 0.82 -3.83
CA VAL A 81 -11.55 1.77 -2.78
C VAL A 81 -13.04 1.63 -2.45
N GLU A 82 -13.86 1.31 -3.44
CA GLU A 82 -15.28 1.05 -3.30
C GLU A 82 -15.56 -0.16 -2.39
N ASP A 83 -14.76 -1.23 -2.50
CA ASP A 83 -14.88 -2.40 -1.61
C ASP A 83 -14.62 -2.03 -0.15
N ILE A 84 -13.66 -1.12 0.10
CA ILE A 84 -13.37 -0.62 1.45
C ILE A 84 -14.56 0.18 1.99
N LEU A 85 -15.13 1.06 1.19
CA LEU A 85 -16.30 1.86 1.59
C LEU A 85 -17.54 0.99 1.83
N LYS A 86 -17.77 0.03 0.94
CA LYS A 86 -18.87 -0.94 1.07
C LYS A 86 -18.77 -1.74 2.35
N LYS A 87 -17.56 -2.15 2.75
CA LYS A 87 -17.35 -2.83 4.04
C LYS A 87 -17.75 -1.97 5.25
N ALA A 88 -17.50 -0.66 5.19
CA ALA A 88 -17.95 0.26 6.25
C ALA A 88 -19.48 0.38 6.29
N GLU A 89 -20.11 0.51 5.11
CA GLU A 89 -21.55 0.55 4.96
C GLU A 89 -22.23 -0.73 5.46
N GLU A 90 -21.74 -1.90 5.08
CA GLU A 90 -22.24 -3.21 5.52
C GLU A 90 -22.18 -3.40 7.04
N LYS A 91 -21.20 -2.78 7.70
CA LYS A 91 -21.09 -2.77 9.16
C LYS A 91 -21.93 -1.68 9.84
N GLY A 92 -22.45 -0.72 9.09
CA GLY A 92 -23.14 0.46 9.65
C GLY A 92 -22.21 1.36 10.47
N GLU A 93 -20.92 1.37 10.17
CA GLU A 93 -19.88 2.11 10.90
C GLU A 93 -19.37 3.31 10.09
N PRO A 94 -18.98 4.41 10.75
CA PRO A 94 -18.26 5.48 10.06
C PRO A 94 -16.97 4.93 9.44
N PRO A 95 -16.67 5.22 8.16
CA PRO A 95 -15.43 4.73 7.53
C PRO A 95 -14.18 5.04 8.36
N PHE A 96 -13.33 4.03 8.50
CA PHE A 96 -11.97 4.17 9.01
C PHE A 96 -11.00 3.50 8.03
N ILE A 97 -10.16 4.30 7.40
CA ILE A 97 -9.27 3.86 6.33
C ILE A 97 -7.84 4.29 6.69
N ILE A 98 -6.85 3.43 6.44
CA ILE A 98 -5.44 3.78 6.60
C ILE A 98 -4.82 3.96 5.21
N LEU A 99 -4.24 5.11 4.95
CA LEU A 99 -3.52 5.42 3.72
C LEU A 99 -2.01 5.42 4.01
N LEU A 100 -1.25 4.79 3.15
CA LEU A 100 0.19 4.65 3.32
C LEU A 100 0.93 5.39 2.21
N ASP A 101 1.80 6.32 2.58
CA ASP A 101 2.63 7.06 1.63
C ASP A 101 4.11 6.66 1.77
N ASN A 102 4.70 6.16 0.68
CA ASN A 102 6.10 5.73 0.62
C ASN A 102 6.49 4.59 1.60
N ILE A 103 5.60 3.68 1.93
CA ILE A 103 5.93 2.48 2.74
C ILE A 103 6.49 1.39 1.81
N GLU A 104 7.80 1.21 1.81
CA GLU A 104 8.51 0.28 0.93
C GLU A 104 8.97 -1.01 1.63
N ASP A 105 9.00 -1.04 2.96
CA ASP A 105 9.33 -2.23 3.73
C ASP A 105 8.12 -3.18 3.85
N PRO A 106 8.24 -4.45 3.38
CA PRO A 106 7.16 -5.42 3.47
C PRO A 106 6.79 -5.81 4.91
N HIS A 107 7.72 -5.69 5.86
CA HIS A 107 7.44 -5.95 7.27
C HIS A 107 6.53 -4.87 7.85
N ASN A 108 6.80 -3.60 7.54
CA ASN A 108 5.94 -2.49 7.95
C ASN A 108 4.54 -2.62 7.35
N LEU A 109 4.44 -2.85 6.03
CA LEU A 109 3.13 -3.02 5.40
C LEU A 109 2.32 -4.16 6.04
N GLY A 110 2.93 -5.32 6.24
CA GLY A 110 2.25 -6.46 6.86
C GLY A 110 1.81 -6.18 8.30
N ALA A 111 2.66 -5.52 9.09
CA ALA A 111 2.33 -5.12 10.46
C ALA A 111 1.20 -4.09 10.50
N ILE A 112 1.21 -3.11 9.58
CA ILE A 112 0.14 -2.10 9.48
C ILE A 112 -1.19 -2.76 9.07
N ILE A 113 -1.20 -3.67 8.11
CA ILE A 113 -2.43 -4.40 7.72
C ILE A 113 -2.99 -5.21 8.90
N ARG A 114 -2.12 -5.86 9.68
CA ARG A 114 -2.52 -6.57 10.89
C ARG A 114 -3.12 -5.61 11.93
N THR A 115 -2.48 -4.48 12.16
CA THR A 115 -2.98 -3.42 13.05
C THR A 115 -4.31 -2.87 12.57
N ALA A 116 -4.43 -2.56 11.27
CA ALA A 116 -5.67 -2.10 10.65
C ALA A 116 -6.84 -3.06 10.90
N ASN A 117 -6.60 -4.37 10.74
CA ASN A 117 -7.59 -5.40 11.06
C ASN A 117 -8.03 -5.34 12.52
N LEU A 118 -7.06 -5.35 13.45
CA LEU A 118 -7.33 -5.37 14.90
C LEU A 118 -7.96 -4.07 15.41
N ALA A 119 -7.66 -2.93 14.79
CA ALA A 119 -8.24 -1.64 15.10
C ALA A 119 -9.63 -1.42 14.43
N GLY A 120 -10.12 -2.41 13.66
CA GLY A 120 -11.41 -2.30 12.98
C GLY A 120 -11.39 -1.34 11.79
N ALA A 121 -10.24 -1.02 11.21
CA ALA A 121 -10.18 -0.27 9.96
C ALA A 121 -10.83 -1.08 8.82
N HIS A 122 -11.55 -0.38 7.95
CA HIS A 122 -12.30 -1.02 6.86
C HIS A 122 -11.40 -1.43 5.71
N GLY A 123 -10.21 -0.81 5.58
CA GLY A 123 -9.21 -1.18 4.61
C GLY A 123 -7.95 -0.34 4.67
N VAL A 124 -6.99 -0.71 3.83
CA VAL A 124 -5.71 -0.01 3.65
C VAL A 124 -5.58 0.42 2.21
N ILE A 125 -5.10 1.63 1.96
CA ILE A 125 -4.83 2.15 0.61
C ILE A 125 -3.33 2.38 0.47
N ILE A 126 -2.74 1.84 -0.58
CA ILE A 126 -1.34 2.02 -0.94
C ILE A 126 -1.20 2.65 -2.32
N PRO A 127 -0.15 3.46 -2.59
CA PRO A 127 0.11 3.96 -3.91
C PRO A 127 0.71 2.86 -4.80
N LYS A 128 0.53 3.00 -6.11
CA LYS A 128 1.14 2.14 -7.11
C LYS A 128 2.66 2.26 -7.16
N HIS A 129 3.18 3.46 -6.97
CA HIS A 129 4.61 3.75 -7.00
C HIS A 129 5.13 4.06 -5.58
N ARG A 130 6.41 3.81 -5.34
CA ARG A 130 7.06 4.05 -4.05
C ARG A 130 6.37 3.34 -2.88
N ALA A 131 5.89 2.14 -3.13
CA ALA A 131 5.32 1.28 -2.12
C ALA A 131 5.67 -0.18 -2.41
N VAL A 132 5.73 -0.98 -1.38
CA VAL A 132 5.76 -2.42 -1.51
C VAL A 132 4.35 -2.94 -1.83
N GLY A 133 4.25 -3.92 -2.73
CA GLY A 133 2.99 -4.61 -3.02
C GLY A 133 2.69 -5.74 -2.04
N LEU A 134 1.60 -6.48 -2.29
CA LEU A 134 1.18 -7.62 -1.47
C LEU A 134 2.04 -8.86 -1.76
N THR A 135 3.29 -8.82 -1.30
CA THR A 135 4.26 -9.91 -1.44
C THR A 135 4.01 -11.04 -0.44
N ALA A 136 4.64 -12.20 -0.65
CA ALA A 136 4.59 -13.31 0.31
C ALA A 136 5.11 -12.91 1.71
N THR A 137 6.08 -12.00 1.78
CA THR A 137 6.56 -11.44 3.07
C THR A 137 5.45 -10.64 3.76
N VAL A 138 4.72 -9.79 3.03
CA VAL A 138 3.56 -9.05 3.57
C VAL A 138 2.48 -10.01 4.03
N ALA A 139 2.18 -11.05 3.25
CA ALA A 139 1.22 -12.08 3.63
C ALA A 139 1.62 -12.78 4.94
N LYS A 140 2.89 -13.14 5.08
CA LYS A 140 3.42 -13.77 6.31
C LYS A 140 3.37 -12.82 7.51
N THR A 141 3.81 -11.56 7.35
CA THR A 141 3.90 -10.59 8.46
C THR A 141 2.52 -10.06 8.88
N SER A 142 1.54 -10.04 7.97
CA SER A 142 0.15 -9.70 8.31
C SER A 142 -0.56 -10.79 9.15
N ALA A 143 0.04 -11.96 9.31
CA ALA A 143 -0.48 -13.07 10.12
C ALA A 143 -1.96 -13.42 9.80
N GLY A 144 -2.31 -13.44 8.53
CA GLY A 144 -3.65 -13.77 8.03
C GLY A 144 -4.62 -12.59 7.95
N ALA A 145 -4.24 -11.39 8.39
CA ALA A 145 -5.11 -10.20 8.33
C ALA A 145 -5.52 -9.81 6.90
N LEU A 146 -4.70 -10.13 5.89
CA LEU A 146 -5.03 -9.92 4.47
C LEU A 146 -6.32 -10.62 4.01
N ASN A 147 -6.72 -11.73 4.65
CA ASN A 147 -7.98 -12.40 4.33
C ASN A 147 -9.22 -11.61 4.76
N TYR A 148 -9.06 -10.63 5.62
CA TYR A 148 -10.15 -9.88 6.24
C TYR A 148 -10.06 -8.37 6.01
N THR A 149 -8.90 -7.87 5.57
CA THR A 149 -8.64 -6.44 5.41
C THR A 149 -8.41 -6.14 3.93
N PRO A 150 -9.38 -5.53 3.24
CA PRO A 150 -9.20 -5.09 1.87
C PRO A 150 -8.00 -4.15 1.74
N VAL A 151 -7.17 -4.38 0.73
CA VAL A 151 -6.06 -3.48 0.39
C VAL A 151 -6.28 -2.97 -1.03
N ALA A 152 -6.50 -1.67 -1.17
CA ALA A 152 -6.62 -1.02 -2.47
C ALA A 152 -5.30 -0.42 -2.93
N LYS A 153 -5.02 -0.50 -4.23
CA LYS A 153 -3.83 0.06 -4.85
C LYS A 153 -4.22 1.14 -5.84
N VAL A 154 -3.80 2.38 -5.58
CA VAL A 154 -4.23 3.55 -6.34
C VAL A 154 -3.08 4.21 -7.10
N ALA A 155 -3.38 4.84 -8.23
CA ALA A 155 -2.39 5.53 -9.03
C ALA A 155 -1.90 6.83 -8.36
N ASN A 156 -2.78 7.55 -7.65
CA ASN A 156 -2.51 8.85 -7.04
C ASN A 156 -3.23 9.00 -5.69
N LEU A 157 -2.48 8.98 -4.59
CA LEU A 157 -3.04 9.15 -3.24
C LEU A 157 -3.74 10.49 -3.04
N GLY A 158 -3.17 11.59 -3.55
CA GLY A 158 -3.77 12.92 -3.40
C GLY A 158 -5.13 13.03 -4.07
N GLN A 159 -5.29 12.49 -5.28
CA GLN A 159 -6.58 12.44 -5.98
C GLN A 159 -7.56 11.53 -5.21
N THR A 160 -7.11 10.38 -4.72
CA THR A 160 -7.96 9.48 -3.92
C THR A 160 -8.43 10.15 -2.63
N ILE A 161 -7.59 10.96 -1.99
CA ILE A 161 -7.98 11.76 -0.82
C ILE A 161 -9.08 12.75 -1.20
N ASP A 162 -8.91 13.51 -2.29
CA ASP A 162 -9.91 14.47 -2.76
C ASP A 162 -11.26 13.79 -3.01
N GLU A 163 -11.28 12.66 -3.73
CA GLU A 163 -12.48 11.87 -4.03
C GLU A 163 -13.17 11.33 -2.75
N LEU A 164 -12.40 10.92 -1.75
CA LEU A 164 -12.94 10.43 -0.48
C LEU A 164 -13.42 11.57 0.43
N LYS A 165 -12.83 12.76 0.34
CA LYS A 165 -13.32 13.98 1.03
C LYS A 165 -14.69 14.39 0.49
N GLU A 166 -14.95 14.27 -0.80
CA GLU A 166 -16.27 14.51 -1.40
C GLU A 166 -17.35 13.56 -0.82
N LYS A 167 -16.93 12.38 -0.31
CA LYS A 167 -17.79 11.42 0.38
C LYS A 167 -17.90 11.67 1.91
N GLY A 168 -17.35 12.78 2.40
CA GLY A 168 -17.42 13.20 3.80
C GLY A 168 -16.40 12.55 4.73
N ILE A 169 -15.31 11.99 4.20
CA ILE A 169 -14.22 11.43 5.01
C ILE A 169 -13.19 12.50 5.29
N TRP A 170 -12.83 12.70 6.55
CA TRP A 170 -11.78 13.61 7.00
C TRP A 170 -10.43 12.92 7.03
N PHE A 171 -9.39 13.61 6.59
CA PHE A 171 -8.05 13.04 6.54
C PHE A 171 -7.13 13.65 7.59
N VAL A 172 -6.54 12.78 8.41
CA VAL A 172 -5.53 13.13 9.42
C VAL A 172 -4.18 12.56 9.00
N CYS A 173 -3.17 13.44 8.93
CA CYS A 173 -1.79 13.09 8.62
C CYS A 173 -0.99 12.88 9.92
N ALA A 174 -0.31 11.76 10.05
CA ALA A 174 0.67 11.54 11.11
C ALA A 174 1.93 12.37 10.84
N ASP A 175 2.22 13.33 11.71
CA ASP A 175 3.36 14.21 11.59
C ASP A 175 3.77 14.77 12.96
N MET A 176 5.06 14.90 13.22
CA MET A 176 5.57 15.37 14.51
C MET A 176 5.19 16.81 14.83
N ASP A 177 4.99 17.65 13.80
CA ASP A 177 4.58 19.04 13.94
C ASP A 177 3.06 19.20 14.12
N GLY A 178 2.32 18.09 14.20
CA GLY A 178 0.88 18.06 14.38
C GLY A 178 0.44 18.38 15.80
N GLU A 179 -0.86 18.64 15.96
CA GLU A 179 -1.47 18.69 17.29
C GLU A 179 -1.43 17.30 17.94
N VAL A 180 -1.22 17.27 19.27
CA VAL A 180 -1.17 16.02 20.03
C VAL A 180 -2.48 15.24 19.86
N MET A 181 -2.41 13.97 19.47
CA MET A 181 -3.56 13.12 19.12
C MET A 181 -4.68 13.09 20.15
N TYR A 182 -4.37 13.26 21.43
CA TYR A 182 -5.35 13.26 22.52
C TYR A 182 -6.25 14.51 22.55
N ARG A 183 -5.90 15.55 21.80
CA ARG A 183 -6.65 16.82 21.75
C ARG A 183 -7.54 16.94 20.51
N GLN A 184 -7.37 16.05 19.54
CA GLN A 184 -8.13 16.06 18.28
C GLN A 184 -9.35 15.15 18.37
N ASN A 185 -10.41 15.49 17.64
CA ASN A 185 -11.58 14.64 17.49
C ASN A 185 -11.38 13.68 16.31
N LEU A 186 -11.17 12.40 16.60
CA LEU A 186 -10.94 11.34 15.63
C LEU A 186 -12.12 10.35 15.53
N THR A 187 -13.32 10.75 15.90
CA THR A 187 -14.47 9.83 16.04
C THR A 187 -15.31 9.64 14.78
N GLY A 188 -15.24 10.58 13.83
CA GLY A 188 -16.05 10.55 12.60
C GLY A 188 -15.53 9.61 11.52
N PRO A 189 -16.06 9.73 10.28
CA PRO A 189 -15.45 9.12 9.11
C PRO A 189 -14.02 9.65 8.92
N ILE A 190 -13.01 8.76 8.96
CA ILE A 190 -11.62 9.20 9.03
C ILE A 190 -10.70 8.36 8.16
N GLY A 191 -9.78 9.02 7.44
CA GLY A 191 -8.62 8.48 6.77
C GLY A 191 -7.35 8.85 7.52
N LEU A 192 -6.64 7.87 8.06
CA LEU A 192 -5.35 8.04 8.72
C LEU A 192 -4.23 7.88 7.71
N VAL A 193 -3.43 8.92 7.50
CA VAL A 193 -2.30 8.91 6.56
C VAL A 193 -1.00 8.72 7.32
N ILE A 194 -0.27 7.65 6.98
CA ILE A 194 1.02 7.28 7.55
C ILE A 194 2.09 7.37 6.48
N GLY A 195 3.17 8.05 6.79
CA GLY A 195 4.35 8.18 5.93
C GLY A 195 5.47 7.23 6.31
N ASN A 196 6.54 7.30 5.53
CA ASN A 196 7.79 6.59 5.76
C ASN A 196 8.56 7.20 6.95
N GLU A 197 9.38 6.38 7.64
CA GLU A 197 10.12 6.78 8.85
C GLU A 197 11.11 7.94 8.62
N GLY A 198 11.71 8.00 7.43
CA GLY A 198 12.74 9.00 7.15
C GLY A 198 12.19 10.35 6.69
N ASN A 199 11.19 10.33 5.82
CA ASN A 199 10.67 11.54 5.16
C ASN A 199 9.24 11.91 5.58
N GLY A 200 8.60 11.08 6.40
CA GLY A 200 7.20 11.26 6.76
C GLY A 200 6.25 11.12 5.56
N VAL A 201 5.13 11.80 5.65
CA VAL A 201 4.16 11.91 4.54
C VAL A 201 4.66 12.96 3.54
N SER A 202 4.60 12.65 2.25
CA SER A 202 5.01 13.59 1.20
C SER A 202 4.21 14.89 1.26
N ARG A 203 4.87 16.01 0.94
CA ARG A 203 4.26 17.34 1.01
C ARG A 203 2.92 17.43 0.30
N LEU A 204 2.81 16.89 -0.91
CA LEU A 204 1.60 16.94 -1.71
C LEU A 204 0.44 16.15 -1.07
N VAL A 205 0.72 15.05 -0.39
CA VAL A 205 -0.29 14.26 0.32
C VAL A 205 -0.68 14.95 1.64
N LYS A 206 0.31 15.51 2.37
CA LYS A 206 0.08 16.28 3.60
C LYS A 206 -0.81 17.50 3.35
N GLU A 207 -0.59 18.25 2.27
CA GLU A 207 -1.39 19.41 1.86
C GLU A 207 -2.85 19.06 1.54
N LYS A 208 -3.17 17.79 1.25
CA LYS A 208 -4.53 17.30 1.01
C LYS A 208 -5.25 16.89 2.30
N CYS A 209 -4.52 16.65 3.37
CA CYS A 209 -5.11 16.29 4.65
C CYS A 209 -5.77 17.51 5.32
N ASP A 210 -6.81 17.27 6.11
CA ASP A 210 -7.57 18.33 6.79
C ASP A 210 -6.83 18.84 8.02
N PHE A 211 -6.08 17.95 8.69
CA PHE A 211 -5.29 18.28 9.86
C PHE A 211 -4.12 17.30 10.04
N THR A 212 -3.17 17.69 10.88
CA THR A 212 -2.02 16.86 11.25
C THR A 212 -2.09 16.51 12.73
N THR A 213 -1.64 15.29 13.06
CA THR A 213 -1.64 14.79 14.44
C THR A 213 -0.29 14.21 14.81
N ALA A 214 0.13 14.45 16.04
CA ALA A 214 1.37 13.96 16.61
C ALA A 214 1.13 12.96 17.74
N ILE A 215 1.97 11.93 17.77
CA ILE A 215 2.13 11.08 18.95
C ILE A 215 3.12 11.81 19.88
N PRO A 216 2.77 12.10 21.15
CA PRO A 216 3.69 12.76 22.07
C PRO A 216 4.88 11.85 22.37
N MET A 217 6.08 12.35 22.15
CA MET A 217 7.34 11.65 22.38
C MET A 217 8.16 12.41 23.41
N ASN A 218 8.76 11.68 24.36
CA ASN A 218 9.55 12.25 25.47
C ASN A 218 11.00 11.73 25.47
N GLY A 219 11.41 11.02 24.40
CA GLY A 219 12.77 10.47 24.27
C GLY A 219 13.68 11.34 23.41
N ASP A 220 14.94 10.92 23.30
CA ASP A 220 15.98 11.60 22.51
C ASP A 220 15.88 11.28 21.00
N ILE A 221 15.09 10.28 20.64
CA ILE A 221 14.83 9.89 19.25
C ILE A 221 13.52 10.54 18.80
N ASP A 222 13.55 11.17 17.63
CA ASP A 222 12.51 12.05 17.12
C ASP A 222 11.49 11.35 16.18
N SER A 223 11.62 10.05 15.94
CA SER A 223 10.68 9.31 15.09
C SER A 223 10.41 7.89 15.56
N LEU A 224 9.17 7.43 15.36
CA LEU A 224 8.77 6.04 15.53
C LEU A 224 8.86 5.27 14.21
N ASN A 225 9.04 3.96 14.31
CA ASN A 225 8.79 3.10 13.16
C ASN A 225 7.35 3.29 12.63
N ALA A 226 7.17 3.29 11.29
CA ALA A 226 5.88 3.58 10.66
C ALA A 226 4.74 2.67 11.14
N SER A 227 5.01 1.38 11.35
CA SER A 227 3.99 0.44 11.83
C SER A 227 3.61 0.69 13.30
N VAL A 228 4.56 1.17 14.10
CA VAL A 228 4.31 1.54 15.51
C VAL A 228 3.48 2.82 15.57
N ALA A 229 3.83 3.84 14.77
CA ALA A 229 3.06 5.07 14.67
C ALA A 229 1.62 4.80 14.19
N ALA A 230 1.46 3.97 13.16
CA ALA A 230 0.16 3.53 12.68
C ALA A 230 -0.65 2.85 13.80
N GLY A 231 -0.02 2.01 14.61
CA GLY A 231 -0.64 1.34 15.75
C GLY A 231 -1.11 2.32 16.81
N GLY A 232 -0.25 3.23 17.24
CA GLY A 232 -0.58 4.24 18.25
C GLY A 232 -1.78 5.09 17.85
N LEU A 233 -1.77 5.63 16.64
CA LEU A 233 -2.86 6.47 16.12
C LEU A 233 -4.14 5.67 15.82
N ALA A 234 -4.04 4.46 15.27
CA ALA A 234 -5.20 3.63 14.99
C ALA A 234 -5.95 3.27 16.31
N PHE A 235 -5.23 2.90 17.35
CA PHE A 235 -5.86 2.58 18.64
C PHE A 235 -6.33 3.81 19.41
N GLU A 236 -5.79 4.99 19.19
CA GLU A 236 -6.37 6.23 19.67
C GLU A 236 -7.73 6.51 19.00
N ILE A 237 -7.85 6.29 17.69
CA ILE A 237 -9.15 6.35 17.00
C ILE A 237 -10.15 5.37 17.62
N VAL A 238 -9.73 4.12 17.88
CA VAL A 238 -10.56 3.11 18.54
C VAL A 238 -11.00 3.58 19.92
N ARG A 239 -10.06 4.04 20.74
CA ARG A 239 -10.37 4.55 22.10
C ARG A 239 -11.43 5.66 22.08
N GLN A 240 -11.29 6.63 21.17
CA GLN A 240 -12.26 7.72 21.05
C GLN A 240 -13.63 7.25 20.57
N ARG A 241 -13.68 6.29 19.64
CA ARG A 241 -14.94 5.71 19.15
C ARG A 241 -15.66 4.88 20.21
N MET A 242 -14.91 4.21 21.11
CA MET A 242 -15.48 3.44 22.23
C MET A 242 -15.98 4.32 23.39
N ALA A 243 -15.49 5.56 23.50
CA ALA A 243 -15.87 6.49 24.56
C ALA A 243 -17.19 7.25 24.27
N LYS A 244 -17.82 7.00 23.13
CA LYS A 244 -19.16 7.50 22.77
C LYS A 244 -20.24 6.49 23.15
#